data_5ae4134712be5330c388bce8f921a5cb
#
_entry.id   5ae4134712be5330c388bce8f921a5cb
#
_cell.length_a   1.000
_cell.length_b   1.000
_cell.length_c   1.000
_cell.angle_alpha   90.00
_cell.angle_beta   90.00
_cell.angle_gamma   90.00
#
_symmetry.space_group_name_H-M   'P 1'
#
loop_
_entity.id
_entity.type
_entity.pdbx_description
1 polymer ?
#
loop_
_entity_poly.entity_id
_entity_poly.type
_entity_poly.pdbx_seq_one_letter_code
_entity_poly.pdbx_strand_id
1 'polypeptide(L)'
;PSGSGQWGYCVGWGNSSGSGSPDYFHLLGSFSAALPNNIFASVMPFSGQAIMGFAAMSIPGTNYREYPSIELSSAMEIGSTYSVSFNVTNGEANHNFGYSCNRLGIRFSEGSLTQLNGSPIGGVPQLELSGQIWSTTWQTVNFNFIADSAYTHLTIGNFYNDISTSHMSQVQAETSEGVYYFIDDVSVERNPIANIDNHADEVFLTVYPNPTKNNFVIEVESISALIESVNIEVYDNLGRTIQVGSISKDGSGKTKISLDGYVMGTYFVKCFSNSFEKHFKVIKL
;
A
#
# COMPACT_ATOMS: atom_id res chain seq x y z
N PRO A 1 -26.82 9.69 -11.90
CA PRO A 1 -27.61 8.47 -11.58
C PRO A 1 -28.95 8.83 -10.99
N SER A 2 -29.94 7.94 -11.13
CA SER A 2 -31.30 8.12 -10.60
C SER A 2 -31.87 6.91 -9.87
N GLY A 3 -31.13 5.81 -9.82
CA GLY A 3 -31.56 4.55 -9.20
C GLY A 3 -30.38 3.74 -8.66
N SER A 4 -30.71 2.66 -7.94
CA SER A 4 -29.72 1.67 -7.51
C SER A 4 -29.17 0.87 -8.69
N GLY A 5 -28.07 0.19 -8.49
CA GLY A 5 -27.45 -0.68 -9.48
C GLY A 5 -26.78 0.04 -10.66
N GLN A 6 -26.58 1.33 -10.57
CA GLN A 6 -26.02 2.13 -11.68
C GLN A 6 -24.49 2.24 -11.62
N TRP A 7 -23.80 1.20 -11.21
CA TRP A 7 -22.34 1.12 -11.12
C TRP A 7 -21.61 1.55 -12.40
N GLY A 8 -22.18 1.32 -13.56
CA GLY A 8 -21.60 1.65 -14.86
C GLY A 8 -21.36 3.16 -15.10
N TYR A 9 -21.87 4.06 -14.26
CA TYR A 9 -21.49 5.47 -14.27
C TYR A 9 -20.11 5.71 -13.64
N CYS A 10 -19.59 4.76 -12.87
CA CYS A 10 -18.24 4.84 -12.32
C CYS A 10 -17.25 4.26 -13.32
N VAL A 11 -16.54 5.14 -14.02
CA VAL A 11 -15.62 4.74 -15.11
C VAL A 11 -14.54 3.80 -14.59
N GLY A 12 -14.34 2.68 -15.30
CA GLY A 12 -13.36 1.65 -14.95
C GLY A 12 -13.85 0.61 -13.95
N TRP A 13 -14.91 0.88 -13.19
CA TRP A 13 -15.47 -0.10 -12.26
C TRP A 13 -16.40 -1.06 -12.98
N GLY A 14 -16.40 -2.30 -12.50
CA GLY A 14 -17.19 -3.42 -12.96
C GLY A 14 -18.05 -4.01 -11.85
N ASN A 15 -18.88 -4.96 -12.23
CA ASN A 15 -19.72 -5.73 -11.34
C ASN A 15 -19.38 -7.22 -11.45
N SER A 16 -18.84 -7.79 -10.39
CA SER A 16 -18.59 -9.24 -10.30
C SER A 16 -19.73 -10.01 -9.62
N SER A 17 -20.81 -9.33 -9.24
CA SER A 17 -22.00 -9.95 -8.61
C SER A 17 -22.83 -10.71 -9.64
N GLY A 18 -23.37 -11.86 -9.25
CA GLY A 18 -24.22 -12.70 -10.12
C GLY A 18 -25.70 -12.37 -10.03
N SER A 19 -26.17 -11.84 -8.89
CA SER A 19 -27.59 -11.59 -8.63
C SER A 19 -27.90 -10.21 -8.05
N GLY A 20 -26.87 -9.36 -7.93
CA GLY A 20 -27.00 -7.98 -7.47
C GLY A 20 -26.08 -7.09 -8.29
N SER A 21 -26.01 -5.85 -7.88
CA SER A 21 -25.10 -4.90 -8.50
C SER A 21 -24.72 -3.80 -7.53
N PRO A 22 -23.45 -3.43 -7.43
CA PRO A 22 -23.04 -2.24 -6.69
C PRO A 22 -23.77 -1.01 -7.18
N ASP A 23 -23.89 -0.03 -6.31
CA ASP A 23 -24.62 1.20 -6.54
C ASP A 23 -23.67 2.39 -6.68
N TYR A 24 -23.94 3.24 -7.67
CA TYR A 24 -23.22 4.49 -7.85
C TYR A 24 -24.06 5.67 -7.36
N PHE A 25 -23.51 6.44 -6.44
CA PHE A 25 -24.14 7.62 -5.86
C PHE A 25 -23.37 8.89 -6.23
N HIS A 26 -24.09 10.00 -6.42
CA HIS A 26 -23.48 11.24 -6.85
C HIS A 26 -24.22 12.46 -6.27
N LEU A 27 -23.50 13.56 -5.97
CA LEU A 27 -24.10 14.82 -5.48
C LEU A 27 -25.15 15.41 -6.44
N LEU A 28 -25.00 15.15 -7.74
CA LEU A 28 -25.99 15.52 -8.76
C LEU A 28 -26.94 14.35 -9.10
N GLY A 29 -26.93 13.29 -8.29
CA GLY A 29 -27.87 12.19 -8.42
C GLY A 29 -29.29 12.62 -8.02
N SER A 30 -30.26 11.80 -8.39
CA SER A 30 -31.65 12.00 -8.02
C SER A 30 -32.27 10.74 -7.43
N PHE A 31 -33.39 10.88 -6.74
CA PHE A 31 -34.09 9.78 -6.09
C PHE A 31 -33.17 8.93 -5.20
N SER A 32 -33.16 7.61 -5.39
CA SER A 32 -32.41 6.65 -4.57
C SER A 32 -30.90 6.74 -4.74
N ALA A 33 -30.39 7.40 -5.78
CA ALA A 33 -28.95 7.57 -6.04
C ALA A 33 -28.41 8.96 -5.68
N ALA A 34 -29.21 9.79 -5.01
CA ALA A 34 -28.79 11.13 -4.58
C ALA A 34 -27.84 11.08 -3.38
N LEU A 35 -26.94 12.05 -3.27
CA LEU A 35 -26.18 12.33 -2.08
C LEU A 35 -26.56 13.70 -1.52
N PRO A 36 -26.53 13.90 -0.21
CA PRO A 36 -26.12 12.92 0.82
C PRO A 36 -27.18 11.87 1.15
N ASN A 37 -28.46 12.10 0.83
CA ASN A 37 -29.56 11.23 1.23
C ASN A 37 -29.93 10.29 0.10
N ASN A 38 -29.60 9.03 0.24
CA ASN A 38 -29.95 7.95 -0.68
C ASN A 38 -30.86 6.92 -0.02
N ILE A 39 -31.21 5.86 -0.73
CA ILE A 39 -32.11 4.81 -0.24
C ILE A 39 -31.52 4.00 0.95
N PHE A 40 -30.18 3.98 1.10
CA PHE A 40 -29.51 3.16 2.10
C PHE A 40 -29.09 3.95 3.34
N ALA A 41 -28.62 5.20 3.16
CA ALA A 41 -28.13 6.01 4.28
C ALA A 41 -28.03 7.50 3.90
N SER A 42 -27.71 8.33 4.90
CA SER A 42 -27.20 9.69 4.68
C SER A 42 -25.68 9.65 4.73
N VAL A 43 -25.02 10.01 3.64
CA VAL A 43 -23.54 9.96 3.51
C VAL A 43 -23.05 11.00 2.51
N MET A 44 -22.01 11.76 2.87
CA MET A 44 -21.27 12.62 1.94
C MET A 44 -20.09 11.84 1.35
N PRO A 45 -19.64 12.13 0.11
CA PRO A 45 -18.41 11.56 -0.41
C PRO A 45 -17.22 11.84 0.53
N PHE A 46 -16.27 10.91 0.61
CA PHE A 46 -14.99 11.16 1.28
C PHE A 46 -14.21 12.21 0.49
N SER A 47 -14.18 12.05 -0.83
CA SER A 47 -13.62 13.04 -1.75
C SER A 47 -14.48 13.20 -3.00
N GLY A 48 -14.23 14.23 -3.79
CA GLY A 48 -14.91 14.43 -5.07
C GLY A 48 -16.44 14.59 -4.93
N GLN A 49 -17.21 13.91 -5.78
CA GLN A 49 -18.67 14.09 -5.90
C GLN A 49 -19.46 12.77 -5.92
N ALA A 50 -18.81 11.64 -5.83
CA ALA A 50 -19.42 10.34 -6.01
C ALA A 50 -18.83 9.29 -5.10
N ILE A 51 -19.60 8.24 -4.80
CA ILE A 51 -19.16 7.06 -4.04
C ILE A 51 -19.79 5.81 -4.64
N MET A 52 -19.17 4.68 -4.33
CA MET A 52 -19.72 3.35 -4.63
C MET A 52 -20.29 2.74 -3.35
N GLY A 53 -21.45 2.08 -3.45
CA GLY A 53 -22.03 1.30 -2.36
C GLY A 53 -22.30 -0.15 -2.79
N PHE A 54 -22.37 -1.06 -1.82
CA PHE A 54 -22.66 -2.46 -2.08
C PHE A 54 -23.16 -3.20 -0.83
N ALA A 55 -24.00 -4.21 -1.05
CA ALA A 55 -24.45 -5.11 0.00
C ALA A 55 -23.39 -6.18 0.27
N ALA A 56 -22.85 -6.19 1.48
CA ALA A 56 -21.89 -7.18 1.93
C ALA A 56 -22.56 -8.44 2.48
N MET A 57 -23.83 -8.37 2.87
CA MET A 57 -24.62 -9.48 3.37
C MET A 57 -26.12 -9.11 3.36
N SER A 58 -27.00 -10.07 3.06
CA SER A 58 -28.44 -9.98 3.29
C SER A 58 -28.85 -10.77 4.54
N ILE A 59 -29.85 -10.31 5.27
CA ILE A 59 -30.41 -10.95 6.47
C ILE A 59 -31.94 -11.04 6.33
N PRO A 60 -32.59 -12.19 6.49
CA PRO A 60 -32.02 -13.50 6.79
C PRO A 60 -31.29 -14.14 5.61
N GLY A 61 -30.34 -15.00 5.92
CA GLY A 61 -29.31 -15.53 5.05
C GLY A 61 -29.78 -16.11 3.73
N THR A 62 -29.37 -15.46 2.65
CA THR A 62 -29.54 -15.93 1.28
C THR A 62 -28.21 -16.04 0.54
N ASN A 63 -27.10 -15.87 1.26
CA ASN A 63 -25.76 -15.71 0.70
C ASN A 63 -25.65 -14.56 -0.33
N TYR A 64 -26.55 -13.61 -0.28
CA TYR A 64 -26.53 -12.46 -1.18
C TYR A 64 -25.30 -11.58 -0.90
N ARG A 65 -24.56 -11.27 -1.94
CA ARG A 65 -23.37 -10.42 -1.93
C ARG A 65 -23.32 -9.58 -3.19
N GLU A 66 -22.76 -8.41 -3.06
CA GLU A 66 -22.38 -7.57 -4.18
C GLU A 66 -20.89 -7.34 -4.17
N TYR A 67 -20.30 -7.24 -5.37
CA TYR A 67 -18.86 -7.20 -5.57
C TYR A 67 -18.49 -6.11 -6.58
N PRO A 68 -18.22 -4.88 -6.13
CA PRO A 68 -17.54 -3.92 -6.98
C PRO A 68 -16.14 -4.43 -7.34
N SER A 69 -15.78 -4.32 -8.60
CA SER A 69 -14.50 -4.78 -9.13
C SER A 69 -13.90 -3.77 -10.10
N ILE A 70 -12.59 -3.79 -10.25
CA ILE A 70 -11.88 -2.89 -11.16
C ILE A 70 -10.66 -3.62 -11.74
N GLU A 71 -10.38 -3.34 -13.03
CA GLU A 71 -9.12 -3.71 -13.65
C GLU A 71 -8.04 -2.74 -13.21
N LEU A 72 -6.88 -3.26 -12.81
CA LEU A 72 -5.72 -2.46 -12.45
C LEU A 72 -5.11 -1.83 -13.69
N SER A 73 -4.52 -0.65 -13.58
CA SER A 73 -3.86 0.05 -14.69
C SER A 73 -2.69 -0.73 -15.30
N SER A 74 -2.12 -1.65 -14.56
CA SER A 74 -1.12 -2.62 -14.99
C SER A 74 -1.17 -3.86 -14.11
N ALA A 75 -0.72 -5.00 -14.66
CA ALA A 75 -0.56 -6.22 -13.87
C ALA A 75 0.44 -5.99 -12.73
N MET A 76 0.18 -6.60 -11.57
CA MET A 76 1.12 -6.58 -10.46
C MET A 76 2.40 -7.34 -10.81
N GLU A 77 3.53 -6.85 -10.31
CA GLU A 77 4.80 -7.55 -10.40
C GLU A 77 4.97 -8.50 -9.21
N ILE A 78 5.21 -9.77 -9.51
CA ILE A 78 5.41 -10.82 -8.51
C ILE A 78 6.60 -10.46 -7.60
N GLY A 79 6.41 -10.57 -6.28
CA GLY A 79 7.40 -10.24 -5.27
C GLY A 79 7.48 -8.75 -4.91
N SER A 80 6.79 -7.87 -5.65
CA SER A 80 6.71 -6.45 -5.31
C SER A 80 5.69 -6.18 -4.20
N THR A 81 5.98 -5.21 -3.35
CA THR A 81 5.08 -4.75 -2.29
C THR A 81 4.18 -3.64 -2.82
N TYR A 82 2.91 -3.72 -2.47
CA TYR A 82 1.89 -2.73 -2.80
C TYR A 82 1.25 -2.18 -1.53
N SER A 83 1.05 -0.87 -1.49
CA SER A 83 0.14 -0.23 -0.54
C SER A 83 -1.26 -0.24 -1.14
N VAL A 84 -2.20 -0.76 -0.38
CA VAL A 84 -3.60 -0.87 -0.78
C VAL A 84 -4.43 -0.12 0.24
N SER A 85 -5.23 0.85 -0.20
CA SER A 85 -6.07 1.63 0.69
C SER A 85 -7.45 1.89 0.09
N PHE A 86 -8.41 2.09 0.95
CA PHE A 86 -9.74 2.60 0.60
C PHE A 86 -10.39 3.21 1.84
N ASN A 87 -11.38 4.08 1.61
CA ASN A 87 -12.22 4.58 2.67
C ASN A 87 -13.54 3.82 2.69
N VAL A 88 -14.06 3.51 3.89
CA VAL A 88 -15.30 2.74 4.08
C VAL A 88 -16.15 3.37 5.18
N THR A 89 -17.46 3.34 5.01
CA THR A 89 -18.44 3.75 6.01
C THR A 89 -19.77 3.03 5.79
N ASN A 90 -20.60 2.96 6.82
CA ASN A 90 -22.02 2.59 6.67
C ASN A 90 -22.90 3.82 6.40
N GLY A 91 -22.38 5.03 6.61
CA GLY A 91 -23.16 6.25 6.63
C GLY A 91 -24.07 6.34 7.85
N GLU A 92 -24.84 7.41 7.96
CA GLU A 92 -25.90 7.47 8.98
C GLU A 92 -27.04 6.56 8.53
N ALA A 93 -27.19 5.46 9.23
CA ALA A 93 -28.06 4.37 8.81
C ALA A 93 -29.51 4.81 8.62
N ASN A 94 -30.04 4.48 7.47
CA ASN A 94 -31.46 4.43 7.23
C ASN A 94 -32.03 3.10 7.76
N HIS A 95 -33.31 3.02 8.01
CA HIS A 95 -33.96 1.93 8.76
C HIS A 95 -33.76 0.50 8.22
N ASN A 96 -33.20 0.31 7.02
CA ASN A 96 -33.12 -0.99 6.34
C ASN A 96 -31.78 -1.70 6.40
N PHE A 97 -30.67 -0.99 6.75
CA PHE A 97 -29.32 -1.57 6.72
C PHE A 97 -28.53 -1.23 7.99
N GLY A 98 -29.08 -1.62 9.13
CA GLY A 98 -28.53 -1.32 10.46
C GLY A 98 -27.61 -2.40 11.03
N TYR A 99 -26.96 -3.21 10.20
CA TYR A 99 -26.05 -4.26 10.63
C TYR A 99 -24.62 -4.02 10.17
N SER A 100 -23.69 -4.52 10.96
CA SER A 100 -22.29 -4.70 10.56
C SER A 100 -21.99 -6.17 10.38
N CYS A 101 -20.99 -6.51 9.59
CA CYS A 101 -20.44 -7.85 9.52
C CYS A 101 -18.90 -7.82 9.56
N ASN A 102 -18.32 -8.98 9.89
CA ASN A 102 -16.91 -9.24 9.65
C ASN A 102 -16.68 -9.68 8.19
N ARG A 103 -15.44 -10.03 7.84
CA ARG A 103 -15.08 -10.63 6.55
C ARG A 103 -15.15 -9.70 5.34
N LEU A 104 -15.19 -8.37 5.55
CA LEU A 104 -14.97 -7.45 4.45
C LEU A 104 -13.50 -7.55 4.01
N GLY A 105 -13.27 -7.78 2.71
CA GLY A 105 -11.94 -8.00 2.19
C GLY A 105 -11.75 -7.56 0.75
N ILE A 106 -10.51 -7.66 0.30
CA ILE A 106 -10.08 -7.42 -1.06
C ILE A 106 -9.52 -8.71 -1.63
N ARG A 107 -9.95 -9.04 -2.83
CA ARG A 107 -9.42 -10.14 -3.60
C ARG A 107 -8.79 -9.67 -4.89
N PHE A 108 -7.52 -10.00 -5.07
CA PHE A 108 -6.83 -9.83 -6.34
C PHE A 108 -6.97 -11.09 -7.20
N SER A 109 -6.99 -10.92 -8.52
CA SER A 109 -7.12 -12.02 -9.48
C SER A 109 -6.43 -11.69 -10.81
N GLU A 110 -6.05 -12.71 -11.57
CA GLU A 110 -5.44 -12.58 -12.91
C GLU A 110 -6.45 -12.22 -14.01
N GLY A 111 -7.73 -12.22 -13.68
CA GLY A 111 -8.84 -11.85 -14.57
C GLY A 111 -10.06 -11.50 -13.75
N SER A 112 -11.11 -11.01 -14.40
CA SER A 112 -12.35 -10.63 -13.72
C SER A 112 -12.99 -11.85 -13.03
N LEU A 113 -13.40 -11.66 -11.77
CA LEU A 113 -14.17 -12.65 -11.03
C LEU A 113 -15.66 -12.52 -11.41
N THR A 114 -16.40 -13.62 -11.28
CA THR A 114 -17.85 -13.63 -11.47
C THR A 114 -18.49 -14.52 -10.41
N GLN A 115 -19.50 -13.99 -9.73
CA GLN A 115 -20.32 -14.76 -8.80
C GLN A 115 -21.21 -15.72 -9.61
N LEU A 116 -21.19 -16.98 -9.24
CA LEU A 116 -22.00 -18.02 -9.86
C LEU A 116 -23.07 -18.52 -8.90
N ASN A 117 -24.29 -18.74 -9.41
CA ASN A 117 -25.39 -19.40 -8.69
C ASN A 117 -25.77 -18.77 -7.33
N GLY A 118 -25.60 -17.46 -7.17
CA GLY A 118 -25.95 -16.74 -5.95
C GLY A 118 -25.08 -17.06 -4.73
N SER A 119 -24.06 -17.93 -4.85
CA SER A 119 -23.10 -18.20 -3.79
C SER A 119 -22.02 -17.11 -3.76
N PRO A 120 -21.40 -16.83 -2.62
CA PRO A 120 -20.26 -15.93 -2.57
C PRO A 120 -19.16 -16.36 -3.56
N ILE A 121 -18.42 -15.40 -4.11
CA ILE A 121 -17.25 -15.70 -4.93
C ILE A 121 -16.27 -16.52 -4.07
N GLY A 122 -16.03 -17.76 -4.46
CA GLY A 122 -15.20 -18.68 -3.69
C GLY A 122 -13.75 -18.25 -3.60
N GLY A 123 -13.05 -18.69 -2.56
CA GLY A 123 -11.65 -18.42 -2.27
C GLY A 123 -11.45 -17.43 -1.12
N VAL A 124 -10.25 -17.43 -0.57
CA VAL A 124 -9.87 -16.55 0.54
C VAL A 124 -9.40 -15.21 -0.05
N PRO A 125 -9.89 -14.06 0.43
CA PRO A 125 -9.33 -12.77 0.03
C PRO A 125 -7.89 -12.65 0.53
N GLN A 126 -7.02 -12.01 -0.23
CA GLN A 126 -5.64 -11.77 0.19
C GLN A 126 -5.57 -10.73 1.32
N LEU A 127 -6.52 -9.82 1.35
CA LEU A 127 -6.62 -8.78 2.38
C LEU A 127 -8.01 -8.85 3.01
N GLU A 128 -8.07 -8.94 4.32
CA GLU A 128 -9.32 -9.01 5.09
C GLU A 128 -9.22 -8.09 6.30
N LEU A 129 -10.30 -7.36 6.55
CA LEU A 129 -10.40 -6.51 7.73
C LEU A 129 -10.61 -7.35 8.98
N SER A 130 -9.86 -7.04 10.02
CA SER A 130 -10.03 -7.68 11.32
C SER A 130 -11.27 -7.15 12.03
N GLY A 131 -12.24 -8.02 12.26
CA GLY A 131 -13.44 -7.70 13.01
C GLY A 131 -14.57 -7.10 12.17
N GLN A 132 -15.56 -6.57 12.87
CA GLN A 132 -16.75 -5.94 12.27
C GLN A 132 -16.51 -4.45 12.11
N ILE A 133 -16.90 -3.91 10.95
CA ILE A 133 -16.88 -2.48 10.71
C ILE A 133 -18.30 -1.95 10.92
N TRP A 134 -18.41 -0.98 11.80
CA TRP A 134 -19.55 -0.09 11.90
C TRP A 134 -19.05 1.32 12.14
N SER A 135 -19.35 2.19 11.21
CA SER A 135 -19.01 3.61 11.35
C SER A 135 -19.97 4.46 10.54
N THR A 136 -20.45 5.53 11.14
CA THR A 136 -21.22 6.59 10.46
C THR A 136 -20.31 7.62 9.80
N THR A 137 -19.00 7.57 10.09
CA THR A 137 -17.98 8.40 9.48
C THR A 137 -17.00 7.53 8.70
N TRP A 138 -16.35 8.14 7.71
CA TRP A 138 -15.36 7.45 6.90
C TRP A 138 -14.18 6.93 7.74
N GLN A 139 -13.81 5.68 7.51
CA GLN A 139 -12.66 5.01 8.08
C GLN A 139 -11.70 4.67 6.96
N THR A 140 -10.46 5.15 7.04
CA THR A 140 -9.41 4.77 6.09
C THR A 140 -8.82 3.43 6.47
N VAL A 141 -8.85 2.50 5.53
CA VAL A 141 -8.27 1.16 5.65
C VAL A 141 -6.98 1.11 4.84
N ASN A 142 -5.91 0.57 5.43
CA ASN A 142 -4.62 0.45 4.78
C ASN A 142 -4.07 -0.96 4.95
N PHE A 143 -3.51 -1.50 3.88
CA PHE A 143 -2.80 -2.77 3.86
C PHE A 143 -1.47 -2.64 3.14
N ASN A 144 -0.52 -3.51 3.50
CA ASN A 144 0.64 -3.80 2.69
C ASN A 144 0.50 -5.23 2.15
N PHE A 145 0.65 -5.39 0.85
CA PHE A 145 0.48 -6.64 0.14
C PHE A 145 1.70 -6.95 -0.72
N ILE A 146 2.26 -8.15 -0.60
CA ILE A 146 3.30 -8.64 -1.49
C ILE A 146 2.59 -9.49 -2.55
N ALA A 147 2.69 -9.09 -3.81
CA ALA A 147 2.03 -9.80 -4.89
C ALA A 147 2.71 -11.17 -5.12
N ASP A 148 1.95 -12.24 -5.00
CA ASP A 148 2.38 -13.62 -5.26
C ASP A 148 1.96 -14.12 -6.66
N SER A 149 1.23 -13.30 -7.41
CA SER A 149 0.89 -13.51 -8.82
C SER A 149 0.79 -12.18 -9.58
N ALA A 150 0.73 -12.24 -10.92
CA ALA A 150 0.55 -11.09 -11.79
C ALA A 150 -0.92 -10.65 -11.87
N TYR A 151 -1.46 -10.24 -10.74
CA TYR A 151 -2.86 -9.83 -10.65
C TYR A 151 -3.19 -8.62 -11.51
N THR A 152 -4.32 -8.69 -12.19
CA THR A 152 -4.82 -7.62 -13.07
C THR A 152 -6.12 -7.01 -12.58
N HIS A 153 -6.80 -7.63 -11.61
CA HIS A 153 -8.10 -7.16 -11.11
C HIS A 153 -8.12 -7.13 -9.59
N LEU A 154 -8.92 -6.21 -9.07
CA LEU A 154 -9.26 -6.07 -7.67
C LEU A 154 -10.78 -6.20 -7.52
N THR A 155 -11.23 -6.96 -6.54
CA THR A 155 -12.64 -7.11 -6.17
C THR A 155 -12.80 -6.88 -4.68
N ILE A 156 -13.78 -6.07 -4.26
CA ILE A 156 -14.08 -5.78 -2.85
C ILE A 156 -15.38 -6.47 -2.48
N GLY A 157 -15.47 -7.03 -1.27
CA GLY A 157 -16.68 -7.65 -0.78
C GLY A 157 -16.47 -8.64 0.36
N ASN A 158 -17.52 -9.37 0.68
CA ASN A 158 -17.49 -10.49 1.61
C ASN A 158 -17.48 -11.82 0.83
N PHE A 159 -16.37 -12.53 0.87
CA PHE A 159 -16.11 -13.75 0.10
C PHE A 159 -16.54 -15.04 0.82
N TYR A 160 -17.24 -14.92 1.95
CA TYR A 160 -17.68 -16.01 2.78
C TYR A 160 -19.21 -16.15 2.75
N ASN A 161 -19.69 -17.35 3.00
CA ASN A 161 -21.12 -17.61 3.16
C ASN A 161 -21.65 -17.04 4.48
N ASP A 162 -22.97 -17.04 4.64
CA ASP A 162 -23.62 -16.49 5.83
C ASP A 162 -23.25 -17.23 7.12
N ILE A 163 -23.02 -18.56 7.05
CA ILE A 163 -22.62 -19.36 8.21
C ILE A 163 -21.24 -18.95 8.73
N SER A 164 -20.34 -18.55 7.83
CA SER A 164 -18.97 -18.14 8.15
C SER A 164 -18.82 -16.64 8.39
N THR A 165 -19.90 -15.87 8.27
CA THR A 165 -19.94 -14.42 8.46
C THR A 165 -20.69 -14.08 9.73
N SER A 166 -20.01 -13.50 10.71
CA SER A 166 -20.67 -12.95 11.90
C SER A 166 -21.22 -11.56 11.61
N HIS A 167 -22.43 -11.30 12.02
CA HIS A 167 -23.07 -9.99 11.91
C HIS A 167 -23.64 -9.53 13.25
N MET A 168 -23.81 -8.24 13.41
CA MET A 168 -24.31 -7.63 14.64
C MET A 168 -25.24 -6.46 14.29
N SER A 169 -26.40 -6.39 14.97
CA SER A 169 -27.28 -5.23 14.90
C SER A 169 -26.61 -4.03 15.58
N GLN A 170 -26.57 -2.91 14.92
CA GLN A 170 -25.97 -1.67 15.39
C GLN A 170 -27.02 -0.59 15.72
N VAL A 171 -28.16 -0.68 15.07
CA VAL A 171 -29.31 0.19 15.33
C VAL A 171 -30.54 -0.66 15.50
N GLN A 172 -31.49 -0.18 16.28
CA GLN A 172 -32.78 -0.84 16.41
C GLN A 172 -33.59 -0.56 15.14
N ALA A 173 -33.43 -1.44 14.14
CA ALA A 173 -34.15 -1.32 12.88
C ALA A 173 -35.48 -2.09 12.98
N GLU A 174 -36.55 -1.51 12.49
CA GLU A 174 -37.86 -2.18 12.43
C GLU A 174 -37.89 -3.31 11.39
N THR A 175 -37.06 -3.19 10.33
CA THR A 175 -36.84 -4.23 9.32
C THR A 175 -35.41 -4.10 8.84
N SER A 176 -34.53 -4.99 9.25
CA SER A 176 -33.17 -4.96 8.74
C SER A 176 -33.01 -6.02 7.65
N GLU A 177 -32.55 -5.59 6.48
CA GLU A 177 -32.35 -6.46 5.32
C GLU A 177 -30.89 -6.82 5.07
N GLY A 178 -29.93 -6.26 5.85
CA GLY A 178 -28.54 -6.67 5.69
C GLY A 178 -27.48 -5.66 6.13
N VAL A 179 -26.31 -5.86 5.57
CA VAL A 179 -25.11 -5.07 5.79
C VAL A 179 -24.76 -4.34 4.49
N TYR A 180 -24.68 -3.04 4.55
CA TYR A 180 -24.34 -2.19 3.41
C TYR A 180 -23.13 -1.30 3.74
N TYR A 181 -22.20 -1.23 2.82
CA TYR A 181 -21.02 -0.37 2.93
C TYR A 181 -20.92 0.58 1.74
N PHE A 182 -20.45 1.78 2.01
CA PHE A 182 -19.97 2.72 1.01
C PHE A 182 -18.46 2.70 0.99
N ILE A 183 -17.87 2.81 -0.19
CA ILE A 183 -16.43 2.90 -0.41
C ILE A 183 -16.10 4.10 -1.28
N ASP A 184 -14.91 4.67 -1.05
CA ASP A 184 -14.36 5.79 -1.80
C ASP A 184 -12.84 5.75 -1.81
N ASP A 185 -12.21 6.44 -2.78
CA ASP A 185 -10.75 6.60 -2.89
C ASP A 185 -9.98 5.28 -2.78
N VAL A 186 -10.38 4.27 -3.56
CA VAL A 186 -9.66 2.99 -3.63
C VAL A 186 -8.34 3.20 -4.37
N SER A 187 -7.23 2.90 -3.71
CA SER A 187 -5.88 3.02 -4.26
C SER A 187 -5.12 1.71 -4.15
N VAL A 188 -4.36 1.39 -5.19
CA VAL A 188 -3.37 0.32 -5.22
C VAL A 188 -2.10 0.89 -5.82
N GLU A 189 -1.11 1.12 -4.98
CA GLU A 189 0.14 1.73 -5.38
C GLU A 189 1.30 0.78 -5.12
N ARG A 190 2.12 0.56 -6.14
CA ARG A 190 3.38 -0.16 -5.94
C ARG A 190 4.27 0.69 -5.04
N ASN A 191 4.69 0.11 -3.91
CA ASN A 191 5.68 0.76 -3.09
C ASN A 191 6.96 0.86 -3.92
N PRO A 192 7.54 2.06 -4.05
CA PRO A 192 8.85 2.12 -4.66
C PRO A 192 9.71 1.14 -3.86
N ILE A 193 10.26 0.16 -4.55
CA ILE A 193 11.40 -0.55 -3.98
C ILE A 193 12.33 0.61 -3.67
N ALA A 194 12.62 0.88 -2.38
CA ALA A 194 13.85 1.56 -2.10
C ALA A 194 14.88 0.66 -2.78
N ASN A 195 15.28 1.03 -3.98
CA ASN A 195 16.40 0.43 -4.61
C ASN A 195 17.58 0.71 -3.67
N ILE A 196 17.79 -0.19 -2.73
CA ILE A 196 19.13 -0.65 -2.56
C ILE A 196 19.34 -1.34 -3.90
N ASP A 197 19.95 -0.63 -4.86
CA ASP A 197 20.47 -1.25 -6.04
C ASP A 197 21.35 -2.38 -5.54
N ASN A 198 20.75 -3.58 -5.43
CA ASN A 198 21.51 -4.82 -5.43
C ASN A 198 21.99 -5.00 -6.87
N HIS A 199 22.76 -4.02 -7.35
CA HIS A 199 23.73 -4.31 -8.35
C HIS A 199 24.64 -5.37 -7.73
N ALA A 200 24.82 -6.45 -8.47
CA ALA A 200 25.79 -7.52 -8.17
C ALA A 200 27.26 -7.01 -8.09
N ASP A 201 27.43 -5.74 -7.85
CA ASP A 201 28.64 -4.93 -7.77
C ASP A 201 28.72 -4.30 -6.37
N GLU A 202 28.60 -5.12 -5.33
CA GLU A 202 28.79 -4.64 -3.95
C GLU A 202 30.26 -4.23 -3.76
N VAL A 203 30.49 -2.92 -3.68
CA VAL A 203 31.77 -2.39 -3.23
C VAL A 203 31.85 -2.55 -1.72
N PHE A 204 32.64 -3.50 -1.27
CA PHE A 204 32.94 -3.67 0.15
C PHE A 204 34.07 -2.72 0.54
N LEU A 205 33.75 -1.80 1.45
CA LEU A 205 34.70 -0.82 1.98
C LEU A 205 34.82 -1.02 3.48
N THR A 206 36.05 -1.07 3.95
CA THR A 206 36.37 -1.08 5.38
C THR A 206 37.22 0.11 5.76
N VAL A 207 37.04 0.62 6.99
CA VAL A 207 37.77 1.79 7.54
C VAL A 207 38.33 1.40 8.89
N TYR A 208 39.67 1.34 8.98
CA TYR A 208 40.35 0.92 10.20
C TYR A 208 41.73 1.56 10.40
N PRO A 209 42.23 1.68 11.65
CA PRO A 209 41.49 1.45 12.89
C PRO A 209 40.48 2.58 13.15
N ASN A 210 39.38 2.24 13.76
CA ASN A 210 38.39 3.20 14.25
C ASN A 210 37.92 2.76 15.66
N PRO A 211 38.24 3.48 16.72
CA PRO A 211 38.96 4.77 16.81
C PRO A 211 40.42 4.73 16.35
N THR A 212 40.94 5.89 15.95
CA THR A 212 42.34 6.06 15.53
C THR A 212 43.05 7.13 16.37
N LYS A 213 44.39 7.04 16.47
CA LYS A 213 45.20 8.12 17.06
C LYS A 213 45.48 9.21 16.02
N ASN A 214 46.02 8.85 14.85
CA ASN A 214 46.41 9.81 13.83
C ASN A 214 46.06 9.39 12.41
N ASN A 215 46.04 8.07 12.13
CA ASN A 215 45.87 7.59 10.76
C ASN A 215 44.88 6.44 10.71
N PHE A 216 44.11 6.41 9.66
CA PHE A 216 43.25 5.26 9.33
C PHE A 216 43.43 4.86 7.87
N VAL A 217 43.04 3.65 7.54
CA VAL A 217 43.10 3.09 6.19
C VAL A 217 41.65 2.89 5.71
N ILE A 218 41.42 3.22 4.47
CA ILE A 218 40.22 2.83 3.74
C ILE A 218 40.66 1.72 2.78
N GLU A 219 40.03 0.55 2.91
CA GLU A 219 40.30 -0.61 2.08
C GLU A 219 39.05 -0.95 1.26
N VAL A 220 39.25 -1.16 -0.03
CA VAL A 220 38.23 -1.65 -0.96
C VAL A 220 38.47 -3.14 -1.14
N GLU A 221 37.61 -3.97 -0.58
CA GLU A 221 37.72 -5.45 -0.64
C GLU A 221 37.23 -6.02 -1.97
N SER A 222 36.26 -5.34 -2.59
CA SER A 222 35.74 -5.71 -3.90
C SER A 222 35.36 -4.47 -4.68
N ILE A 223 35.85 -4.32 -5.89
CA ILE A 223 35.44 -3.29 -6.86
C ILE A 223 34.81 -4.00 -8.04
N SER A 224 33.58 -3.61 -8.37
CA SER A 224 32.92 -4.04 -9.60
C SER A 224 33.79 -3.75 -10.84
N ALA A 225 33.63 -4.61 -11.85
CA ALA A 225 34.29 -4.42 -13.13
C ALA A 225 34.00 -3.07 -13.80
N LEU A 226 32.91 -2.42 -13.40
CA LEU A 226 32.43 -1.14 -13.96
C LEU A 226 32.95 0.10 -13.21
N ILE A 227 33.64 -0.06 -12.08
CA ILE A 227 34.15 1.06 -11.27
C ILE A 227 35.65 1.17 -11.47
N GLU A 228 36.10 2.26 -12.08
CA GLU A 228 37.52 2.52 -12.30
C GLU A 228 38.22 3.09 -11.05
N SER A 229 37.50 3.90 -10.27
CA SER A 229 38.03 4.52 -9.05
C SER A 229 36.92 4.84 -8.04
N VAL A 230 37.31 4.83 -6.77
CA VAL A 230 36.49 5.29 -5.63
C VAL A 230 37.04 6.62 -5.14
N ASN A 231 36.26 7.69 -5.21
CA ASN A 231 36.61 8.99 -4.66
C ASN A 231 36.39 9.02 -3.15
N ILE A 232 37.22 9.77 -2.45
CA ILE A 232 37.21 9.89 -1.00
C ILE A 232 37.20 11.36 -0.62
N GLU A 233 36.32 11.75 0.26
CA GLU A 233 36.30 13.05 0.91
C GLU A 233 36.20 12.86 2.42
N VAL A 234 37.00 13.61 3.17
CA VAL A 234 37.01 13.58 4.63
C VAL A 234 36.57 14.95 5.15
N TYR A 235 35.61 14.94 6.06
CA TYR A 235 35.03 16.13 6.65
C TYR A 235 35.25 16.18 8.16
N ASP A 236 35.40 17.38 8.69
CA ASP A 236 35.32 17.60 10.14
C ASP A 236 33.86 17.66 10.63
N ASN A 237 33.66 17.82 11.93
CA ASN A 237 32.35 17.90 12.57
C ASN A 237 31.52 19.14 12.21
N LEU A 238 32.12 20.12 11.51
CA LEU A 238 31.44 21.29 10.97
C LEU A 238 31.11 21.16 9.48
N GLY A 239 31.39 19.99 8.88
CA GLY A 239 31.16 19.72 7.45
C GLY A 239 32.21 20.33 6.52
N ARG A 240 33.35 20.80 7.03
CA ARG A 240 34.43 21.31 6.19
C ARG A 240 35.27 20.15 5.65
N THR A 241 35.52 20.13 4.37
CA THR A 241 36.41 19.15 3.73
C THR A 241 37.84 19.40 4.20
N ILE A 242 38.47 18.38 4.78
CA ILE A 242 39.83 18.44 5.29
C ILE A 242 40.79 17.65 4.42
N GLN A 243 40.32 16.66 3.68
CA GLN A 243 41.14 15.88 2.76
C GLN A 243 40.26 15.29 1.64
N VAL A 244 40.87 15.15 0.44
CA VAL A 244 40.29 14.44 -0.70
C VAL A 244 41.32 13.44 -1.25
N GLY A 245 40.84 12.34 -1.84
CA GLY A 245 41.67 11.30 -2.38
C GLY A 245 40.85 10.35 -3.28
N SER A 246 41.53 9.36 -3.82
CA SER A 246 40.89 8.29 -4.58
C SER A 246 41.64 6.97 -4.44
N ILE A 247 40.93 5.87 -4.66
CA ILE A 247 41.47 4.51 -4.76
C ILE A 247 41.17 4.04 -6.18
N SER A 248 42.23 3.75 -6.95
CA SER A 248 42.11 3.22 -8.30
C SER A 248 42.00 1.70 -8.30
N LYS A 249 41.32 1.14 -9.28
CA LYS A 249 41.18 -0.31 -9.49
C LYS A 249 42.53 -1.00 -9.70
N ASP A 250 43.46 -0.33 -10.36
CA ASP A 250 44.80 -0.88 -10.66
C ASP A 250 45.80 -0.70 -9.50
N GLY A 251 45.32 -0.12 -8.38
CA GLY A 251 46.13 0.13 -7.18
C GLY A 251 46.01 -1.00 -6.14
N SER A 252 46.58 -0.73 -4.96
CA SER A 252 46.58 -1.69 -3.82
C SER A 252 45.21 -1.93 -3.22
N GLY A 253 44.15 -1.27 -3.70
CA GLY A 253 42.82 -1.25 -3.08
C GLY A 253 42.76 -0.58 -1.72
N LYS A 254 43.84 0.09 -1.31
CA LYS A 254 43.93 0.73 0.03
C LYS A 254 44.48 2.16 -0.10
N THR A 255 43.96 3.05 0.72
CA THR A 255 44.55 4.36 0.91
C THR A 255 44.64 4.72 2.39
N LYS A 256 45.73 5.38 2.75
CA LYS A 256 45.97 5.86 4.13
C LYS A 256 45.57 7.33 4.22
N ILE A 257 44.74 7.65 5.19
CA ILE A 257 44.30 8.99 5.51
C ILE A 257 44.99 9.43 6.78
N SER A 258 45.62 10.63 6.79
CA SER A 258 46.26 11.18 7.95
C SER A 258 45.40 12.28 8.58
N LEU A 259 45.17 12.16 9.86
CA LEU A 259 44.55 13.21 10.69
C LEU A 259 45.59 13.94 11.54
N ASP A 260 46.90 13.82 11.23
CA ASP A 260 47.96 14.57 11.94
C ASP A 260 47.70 16.07 11.87
N GLY A 261 47.87 16.76 12.99
CA GLY A 261 47.58 18.20 13.10
C GLY A 261 46.11 18.58 13.25
N TYR A 262 45.17 17.63 13.10
CA TYR A 262 43.76 17.87 13.36
C TYR A 262 43.40 17.54 14.82
N VAL A 263 42.38 18.20 15.36
CA VAL A 263 41.93 18.02 16.74
C VAL A 263 41.28 16.66 16.99
N MET A 264 41.28 16.19 18.25
CA MET A 264 40.53 15.01 18.65
C MET A 264 39.03 15.25 18.40
N GLY A 265 38.32 14.22 17.96
CA GLY A 265 36.90 14.36 17.69
C GLY A 265 36.39 13.40 16.60
N THR A 266 35.21 13.71 16.10
CA THR A 266 34.51 12.92 15.07
C THR A 266 34.79 13.52 13.70
N TYR A 267 35.12 12.63 12.76
CA TYR A 267 35.30 12.91 11.34
C TYR A 267 34.35 12.04 10.51
N PHE A 268 33.95 12.55 9.38
CA PHE A 268 33.09 11.84 8.44
C PHE A 268 33.83 11.59 7.13
N VAL A 269 33.74 10.38 6.64
CA VAL A 269 34.37 9.95 5.40
C VAL A 269 33.29 9.59 4.41
N LYS A 270 33.32 10.21 3.25
CA LYS A 270 32.45 9.90 2.12
C LYS A 270 33.30 9.18 1.07
N CYS A 271 32.88 7.97 0.67
CA CYS A 271 33.45 7.19 -0.41
C CYS A 271 32.40 7.06 -1.51
N PHE A 272 32.72 7.48 -2.73
CA PHE A 272 31.71 7.52 -3.80
C PHE A 272 32.31 7.33 -5.19
N SER A 273 31.45 6.90 -6.10
CA SER A 273 31.69 6.84 -7.55
C SER A 273 30.42 7.27 -8.29
N ASN A 274 30.35 7.05 -9.59
CA ASN A 274 29.14 7.31 -10.37
C ASN A 274 27.96 6.39 -10.01
N SER A 275 28.22 5.25 -9.35
CA SER A 275 27.24 4.20 -9.10
C SER A 275 26.96 3.92 -7.63
N PHE A 276 27.74 4.47 -6.70
CA PHE A 276 27.51 4.26 -5.25
C PHE A 276 28.02 5.44 -4.41
N GLU A 277 27.49 5.52 -3.18
CA GLU A 277 27.97 6.43 -2.14
C GLU A 277 27.88 5.73 -0.78
N LYS A 278 28.97 5.74 0.00
CA LYS A 278 29.03 5.19 1.37
C LYS A 278 29.65 6.18 2.34
N HIS A 279 29.12 6.25 3.55
CA HIS A 279 29.58 7.14 4.61
C HIS A 279 30.09 6.35 5.82
N PHE A 280 31.18 6.83 6.39
CA PHE A 280 31.77 6.29 7.60
C PHE A 280 32.00 7.39 8.63
N LYS A 281 31.84 7.03 9.90
CA LYS A 281 32.22 7.85 11.03
C LYS A 281 33.55 7.36 11.59
N VAL A 282 34.56 8.25 11.71
CA VAL A 282 35.86 7.96 12.29
C VAL A 282 36.05 8.80 13.55
N ILE A 283 36.54 8.17 14.63
CA ILE A 283 36.80 8.83 15.90
C ILE A 283 38.33 8.96 16.06
N LYS A 284 38.82 10.21 16.16
CA LYS A 284 40.20 10.50 16.55
C LYS A 284 40.30 10.66 18.06
N LEU A 285 41.21 9.88 18.68
CA LEU A 285 41.51 9.89 20.09
C LEU A 285 42.62 10.91 20.40
#